data_2cba91f6912741cc5ee6649f56f67f35
#
_entry.id   2cba91f6912741cc5ee6649f56f67f35
#
_cell.length_a   1.000
_cell.length_b   1.000
_cell.length_c   1.000
_cell.angle_alpha   90.00
_cell.angle_beta   90.00
_cell.angle_gamma   90.00
#
_symmetry.space_group_name_H-M   'P 1'
#
loop_
_entity.id
_entity.type
_entity.pdbx_description
1 polymer ?
#
loop_
_entity_poly.entity_id
_entity_poly.type
_entity_poly.pdbx_seq_one_letter_code
_entity_poly.pdbx_strand_id
1 'polypeptide(L)'
;GKTMFKNPFAQFVKIETNFTKLWTLGGKSSVAAHANAGVIWAYGNSRFAPYSEQFFVGGANSVRAFNVREIGPGTYRSASLGRSYVEQTGEVKVQANVEYRPHLVGSLYGALFLDAGNVWTLHSDSSRPGSQFHFTNFFKELAFGTGVGIRYDIGFFMLRLDWGIGLHVPYETGRSRLYNIRHFRDAQALHLAIGLPF
;
A
#
# COMPACT_ATOMS: atom_id res chain seq x y z
N GLY A 1 -0.12 34.07 9.12
CA GLY A 1 -0.60 33.04 8.19
C GLY A 1 -1.69 33.60 7.27
N LYS A 2 -1.87 33.02 6.09
CA LYS A 2 -2.96 33.40 5.18
C LYS A 2 -4.27 32.79 5.67
N THR A 3 -5.35 33.58 5.61
CA THR A 3 -6.70 33.15 6.03
C THR A 3 -7.70 33.37 4.90
N MET A 4 -8.68 32.48 4.81
CA MET A 4 -9.84 32.61 3.94
C MET A 4 -11.09 32.65 4.80
N PHE A 5 -11.91 33.70 4.70
CA PHE A 5 -13.04 33.94 5.58
C PHE A 5 -12.69 33.88 7.09
N LYS A 6 -11.51 34.43 7.48
CA LYS A 6 -10.94 34.43 8.84
C LYS A 6 -10.45 33.06 9.34
N ASN A 7 -10.56 32.02 8.58
CA ASN A 7 -10.05 30.68 8.95
C ASN A 7 -8.70 30.39 8.25
N PRO A 8 -7.72 29.78 8.94
CA PRO A 8 -6.51 29.29 8.29
C PRO A 8 -6.86 28.14 7.34
N PHE A 9 -6.30 28.12 6.15
CA PHE A 9 -6.50 27.07 5.16
C PHE A 9 -5.19 26.34 4.87
N ALA A 10 -5.29 25.06 4.57
CA ALA A 10 -4.15 24.26 4.16
C ALA A 10 -3.76 24.55 2.71
N GLN A 11 -2.46 24.61 2.46
CA GLN A 11 -1.88 24.79 1.12
C GLN A 11 -0.97 23.61 0.84
N PHE A 12 -1.22 22.91 -0.25
CA PHE A 12 -0.37 21.79 -0.67
C PHE A 12 -0.45 21.58 -2.18
N VAL A 13 0.56 20.87 -2.69
CA VAL A 13 0.58 20.32 -4.06
C VAL A 13 0.67 18.80 -3.92
N LYS A 14 -0.16 18.08 -4.64
CA LYS A 14 -0.18 16.61 -4.68
C LYS A 14 0.12 16.15 -6.09
N ILE A 15 1.13 15.30 -6.21
CA ILE A 15 1.50 14.64 -7.47
C ILE A 15 1.45 13.13 -7.20
N GLU A 16 0.75 12.41 -8.06
CA GLU A 16 0.68 10.94 -8.02
C GLU A 16 0.82 10.39 -9.43
N THR A 17 1.65 9.38 -9.58
CA THR A 17 1.91 8.71 -10.85
C THR A 17 1.58 7.25 -10.72
N ASN A 18 0.79 6.73 -11.68
CA ASN A 18 0.45 5.33 -11.81
C ASN A 18 0.98 4.79 -13.13
N PHE A 19 1.65 3.66 -13.07
CA PHE A 19 2.11 2.92 -14.24
C PHE A 19 1.59 1.50 -14.15
N THR A 20 0.89 1.03 -15.19
CA THR A 20 0.41 -0.35 -15.29
C THR A 20 0.81 -0.94 -16.63
N LYS A 21 1.34 -2.15 -16.61
CA LYS A 21 1.72 -2.91 -17.80
C LYS A 21 1.15 -4.32 -17.73
N LEU A 22 0.49 -4.73 -18.80
CA LEU A 22 -0.06 -6.07 -18.96
C LEU A 22 0.69 -6.78 -20.09
N TRP A 23 1.13 -8.00 -19.83
CA TRP A 23 1.68 -8.91 -20.83
C TRP A 23 0.75 -10.12 -20.94
N THR A 24 0.23 -10.33 -22.15
CA THR A 24 -0.57 -11.51 -22.46
C THR A 24 0.38 -12.67 -22.78
N LEU A 25 0.18 -13.79 -22.14
CA LEU A 25 0.90 -15.04 -22.36
C LEU A 25 0.02 -16.01 -23.14
N GLY A 26 0.59 -17.10 -23.62
CA GLY A 26 -0.18 -18.17 -24.27
C GLY A 26 -1.26 -18.75 -23.36
N GLY A 27 -2.34 -19.33 -23.96
CA GLY A 27 -3.40 -20.00 -23.20
C GLY A 27 -4.30 -19.08 -22.36
N LYS A 28 -4.48 -17.81 -22.76
CA LYS A 28 -5.28 -16.78 -22.04
C LYS A 28 -4.70 -16.36 -20.69
N SER A 29 -3.48 -16.77 -20.35
CA SER A 29 -2.79 -16.35 -19.14
C SER A 29 -2.15 -14.98 -19.32
N SER A 30 -1.90 -14.25 -18.25
CA SER A 30 -1.28 -12.92 -18.30
C SER A 30 -0.40 -12.64 -17.08
N VAL A 31 0.51 -11.69 -17.25
CA VAL A 31 1.25 -11.05 -16.15
C VAL A 31 0.92 -9.58 -16.14
N ALA A 32 0.58 -9.04 -15.00
CA ALA A 32 0.37 -7.63 -14.80
C ALA A 32 1.40 -7.07 -13.81
N ALA A 33 1.97 -5.90 -14.12
CA ALA A 33 2.80 -5.15 -13.20
C ALA A 33 2.22 -3.76 -13.01
N HIS A 34 2.27 -3.26 -11.79
CA HIS A 34 1.80 -1.95 -11.40
C HIS A 34 2.84 -1.27 -10.53
N ALA A 35 3.04 0.02 -10.73
CA ALA A 35 3.84 0.88 -9.88
C ALA A 35 3.09 2.18 -9.64
N ASN A 36 3.06 2.61 -8.39
CA ASN A 36 2.47 3.87 -7.97
C ASN A 36 3.46 4.62 -7.10
N ALA A 37 3.66 5.89 -7.38
CA ALA A 37 4.46 6.80 -6.58
C ALA A 37 3.72 8.13 -6.42
N GLY A 38 3.73 8.68 -5.21
CA GLY A 38 3.07 9.94 -4.93
C GLY A 38 3.81 10.77 -3.90
N VAL A 39 3.68 12.09 -4.02
CA VAL A 39 4.19 13.06 -3.06
C VAL A 39 3.18 14.18 -2.85
N ILE A 40 3.04 14.61 -1.61
CA ILE A 40 2.25 15.77 -1.22
C ILE A 40 3.18 16.75 -0.52
N TRP A 41 3.33 17.94 -1.11
CA TRP A 41 4.12 18.99 -0.52
C TRP A 41 3.21 20.04 0.11
N ALA A 42 3.15 20.06 1.44
CA ALA A 42 2.45 21.09 2.19
C ALA A 42 3.35 22.34 2.35
N TYR A 43 2.76 23.53 2.21
CA TYR A 43 3.48 24.79 2.33
C TYR A 43 2.61 25.87 2.97
N GLY A 44 3.18 27.05 3.22
CA GLY A 44 2.46 28.21 3.77
C GLY A 44 2.01 27.99 5.20
N ASN A 45 0.71 27.81 5.41
CA ASN A 45 0.12 27.70 6.75
C ASN A 45 0.25 26.31 7.38
N SER A 46 0.56 25.28 6.60
CA SER A 46 0.57 23.91 7.05
C SER A 46 1.93 23.27 6.88
N ARG A 47 2.41 22.62 7.93
CA ARG A 47 3.63 21.81 7.89
C ARG A 47 3.37 20.42 7.31
N PHE A 48 2.17 19.90 7.51
CA PHE A 48 1.71 18.61 7.01
C PHE A 48 0.47 18.79 6.15
N ALA A 49 0.30 17.91 5.18
CA ALA A 49 -0.91 17.85 4.38
C ALA A 49 -2.12 17.43 5.22
N PRO A 50 -3.34 17.88 4.89
CA PRO A 50 -4.54 17.41 5.55
C PRO A 50 -4.63 15.88 5.50
N TYR A 51 -5.05 15.28 6.57
CA TYR A 51 -5.17 13.81 6.68
C TYR A 51 -6.01 13.18 5.56
N SER A 52 -7.10 13.84 5.15
CA SER A 52 -7.96 13.38 4.06
C SER A 52 -7.24 13.24 2.71
N GLU A 53 -6.14 13.98 2.52
CA GLU A 53 -5.35 13.97 1.29
C GLU A 53 -4.13 13.05 1.35
N GLN A 54 -3.72 12.65 2.56
CA GLN A 54 -2.55 11.80 2.74
C GLN A 54 -2.73 10.42 2.15
N PHE A 55 -1.65 9.85 1.67
CA PHE A 55 -1.59 8.50 1.14
C PHE A 55 -1.60 7.45 2.25
N PHE A 56 -2.05 6.27 1.88
CA PHE A 56 -1.95 5.04 2.69
C PHE A 56 -1.64 3.84 1.80
N VAL A 57 -1.20 2.75 2.41
CA VAL A 57 -1.01 1.44 1.75
C VAL A 57 -1.72 0.34 2.53
N GLY A 58 -1.85 -0.82 1.88
CA GLY A 58 -2.61 -1.97 2.37
C GLY A 58 -4.02 -2.04 1.77
N GLY A 59 -4.62 -3.23 1.87
CA GLY A 59 -5.93 -3.53 1.32
C GLY A 59 -5.89 -4.13 -0.08
N ALA A 60 -7.07 -4.46 -0.58
CA ALA A 60 -7.28 -5.27 -1.78
C ALA A 60 -6.65 -4.73 -3.08
N ASN A 61 -6.43 -3.42 -3.21
CA ASN A 61 -5.87 -2.77 -4.40
C ASN A 61 -4.47 -2.17 -4.14
N SER A 62 -3.81 -2.59 -3.06
CA SER A 62 -2.52 -2.07 -2.66
C SER A 62 -1.59 -3.21 -2.27
N VAL A 63 -1.04 -3.24 -1.08
CA VAL A 63 -0.22 -4.34 -0.55
C VAL A 63 -1.17 -5.33 0.15
N ARG A 64 -1.62 -6.35 -0.60
CA ARG A 64 -2.72 -7.25 -0.22
C ARG A 64 -2.46 -8.17 0.97
N ALA A 65 -1.22 -8.27 1.39
CA ALA A 65 -0.86 -9.01 2.60
C ALA A 65 -1.27 -8.30 3.91
N PHE A 66 -1.66 -7.03 3.81
CA PHE A 66 -1.96 -6.16 4.95
C PHE A 66 -3.32 -5.49 4.77
N ASN A 67 -4.00 -5.22 5.87
CA ASN A 67 -5.24 -4.47 5.86
C ASN A 67 -5.01 -3.00 5.48
N VAL A 68 -6.09 -2.30 5.14
CA VAL A 68 -6.03 -0.88 4.81
C VAL A 68 -5.43 -0.09 5.97
N ARG A 69 -4.40 0.74 5.68
CA ARG A 69 -3.71 1.56 6.68
C ARG A 69 -3.07 0.76 7.82
N GLU A 70 -2.54 -0.41 7.52
CA GLU A 70 -1.84 -1.22 8.52
C GLU A 70 -0.33 -0.97 8.50
N ILE A 71 0.21 -0.46 7.38
CA ILE A 71 1.64 -0.22 7.15
C ILE A 71 1.95 1.27 7.06
N GLY A 72 3.08 1.66 7.63
CA GLY A 72 3.63 3.01 7.60
C GLY A 72 3.01 3.94 8.66
N PRO A 73 3.40 5.21 8.66
CA PRO A 73 4.46 5.80 7.82
C PRO A 73 5.86 5.37 8.26
N GLY A 74 6.71 5.05 7.30
CA GLY A 74 8.08 4.59 7.54
C GLY A 74 8.13 3.35 8.44
N THR A 75 8.94 3.41 9.50
CA THR A 75 9.02 2.36 10.52
C THR A 75 8.06 2.56 11.70
N TYR A 76 7.27 3.63 11.68
CA TYR A 76 6.29 3.92 12.73
C TYR A 76 5.17 2.88 12.77
N ARG A 77 4.80 2.49 13.98
CA ARG A 77 3.62 1.66 14.24
C ARG A 77 2.84 2.26 15.39
N SER A 78 1.58 2.58 15.17
CA SER A 78 0.70 3.08 16.22
C SER A 78 0.44 2.01 17.28
N ALA A 79 0.51 2.39 18.56
CA ALA A 79 0.11 1.53 19.67
C ALA A 79 -1.40 1.24 19.69
N SER A 80 -2.19 2.10 19.03
CA SER A 80 -3.65 2.00 18.89
C SER A 80 -4.10 1.37 17.57
N LEU A 81 -3.25 0.55 16.94
CA LEU A 81 -3.55 -0.12 15.67
C LEU A 81 -4.89 -0.87 15.76
N GLY A 82 -5.78 -0.60 14.82
CA GLY A 82 -7.15 -1.14 14.82
C GLY A 82 -8.19 -0.25 15.51
N ARG A 83 -7.78 0.79 16.26
CA ARG A 83 -8.68 1.79 16.87
C ARG A 83 -8.61 3.15 16.19
N SER A 84 -7.45 3.51 15.64
CA SER A 84 -7.26 4.75 14.89
C SER A 84 -6.35 4.48 13.69
N TYR A 85 -6.90 4.63 12.49
CA TYR A 85 -6.16 4.50 11.23
C TYR A 85 -5.59 5.85 10.74
N VAL A 86 -5.84 6.93 11.46
CA VAL A 86 -5.41 8.29 11.10
C VAL A 86 -3.90 8.40 11.09
N GLU A 87 -3.23 7.71 12.00
CA GLU A 87 -1.78 7.80 12.19
C GLU A 87 -0.97 7.05 11.11
N GLN A 88 -1.61 6.11 10.41
CA GLN A 88 -0.97 5.23 9.41
C GLN A 88 -1.09 5.79 7.98
N THR A 89 -0.79 7.07 7.83
CA THR A 89 -0.83 7.80 6.56
C THR A 89 0.44 8.63 6.36
N GLY A 90 0.74 9.01 5.12
CA GLY A 90 1.94 9.76 4.80
C GLY A 90 1.79 10.69 3.60
N GLU A 91 2.79 11.52 3.40
CA GLU A 91 2.88 12.49 2.30
C GLU A 91 3.68 11.96 1.11
N VAL A 92 4.46 10.91 1.33
CA VAL A 92 5.18 10.17 0.27
C VAL A 92 4.62 8.76 0.23
N LYS A 93 4.36 8.23 -0.97
CA LYS A 93 3.91 6.85 -1.21
C LYS A 93 4.76 6.22 -2.27
N VAL A 94 5.12 4.98 -2.06
CA VAL A 94 5.65 4.10 -3.12
C VAL A 94 4.99 2.74 -2.98
N GLN A 95 4.57 2.19 -4.12
CA GLN A 95 3.93 0.89 -4.21
C GLN A 95 4.35 0.22 -5.52
N ALA A 96 4.56 -1.08 -5.46
CA ALA A 96 4.82 -1.91 -6.63
C ALA A 96 4.11 -3.26 -6.46
N ASN A 97 3.51 -3.74 -7.53
CA ASN A 97 2.74 -4.97 -7.55
C ASN A 97 3.08 -5.75 -8.82
N VAL A 98 3.20 -7.07 -8.70
CA VAL A 98 3.29 -7.98 -9.84
C VAL A 98 2.32 -9.12 -9.60
N GLU A 99 1.55 -9.48 -10.62
CA GLU A 99 0.55 -10.54 -10.55
C GLU A 99 0.61 -11.42 -11.80
N TYR A 100 0.81 -12.71 -11.61
CA TYR A 100 0.62 -13.73 -12.63
C TYR A 100 -0.79 -14.29 -12.54
N ARG A 101 -1.51 -14.29 -13.66
CA ARG A 101 -2.89 -14.72 -13.81
C ARG A 101 -2.98 -15.90 -14.75
N PRO A 102 -2.75 -17.15 -14.28
CA PRO A 102 -2.97 -18.34 -15.11
C PRO A 102 -4.47 -18.53 -15.39
N HIS A 103 -4.80 -18.81 -16.64
CA HIS A 103 -6.12 -19.30 -17.00
C HIS A 103 -6.27 -20.73 -16.51
N LEU A 104 -7.32 -21.03 -15.78
CA LEU A 104 -7.59 -22.37 -15.24
C LEU A 104 -8.59 -23.11 -16.14
N VAL A 105 -9.85 -22.74 -16.08
CA VAL A 105 -10.93 -23.34 -16.86
C VAL A 105 -12.08 -22.37 -17.07
N GLY A 106 -12.63 -22.29 -18.27
CA GLY A 106 -13.77 -21.43 -18.58
C GLY A 106 -13.51 -19.96 -18.25
N SER A 107 -14.27 -19.41 -17.31
CA SER A 107 -14.12 -18.04 -16.82
C SER A 107 -13.30 -17.93 -15.55
N LEU A 108 -12.64 -19.01 -15.13
CA LEU A 108 -11.87 -19.07 -13.89
C LEU A 108 -10.38 -18.88 -14.15
N TYR A 109 -9.77 -17.96 -13.40
CA TYR A 109 -8.33 -17.66 -13.41
C TYR A 109 -7.80 -17.79 -11.99
N GLY A 110 -6.56 -18.27 -11.88
CA GLY A 110 -5.77 -18.14 -10.67
C GLY A 110 -5.11 -16.78 -10.57
N ALA A 111 -4.51 -16.49 -9.43
CA ALA A 111 -3.59 -15.37 -9.26
C ALA A 111 -2.47 -15.76 -8.30
N LEU A 112 -1.24 -15.41 -8.67
CA LEU A 112 -0.08 -15.41 -7.78
C LEU A 112 0.48 -14.01 -7.81
N PHE A 113 0.71 -13.40 -6.65
CA PHE A 113 1.13 -12.02 -6.60
C PHE A 113 2.26 -11.74 -5.61
N LEU A 114 2.99 -10.69 -5.89
CA LEU A 114 3.99 -10.10 -5.03
C LEU A 114 3.72 -8.59 -4.97
N ASP A 115 3.54 -8.08 -3.76
CA ASP A 115 3.25 -6.67 -3.49
C ASP A 115 4.30 -6.08 -2.58
N ALA A 116 4.67 -4.82 -2.84
CA ALA A 116 5.56 -4.05 -2.01
C ALA A 116 5.03 -2.62 -1.86
N GLY A 117 5.25 -1.98 -0.73
CA GLY A 117 4.91 -0.57 -0.57
C GLY A 117 5.05 -0.06 0.84
N ASN A 118 5.08 1.25 0.95
CA ASN A 118 5.02 1.99 2.20
C ASN A 118 4.62 3.45 1.93
N VAL A 119 4.32 4.17 2.99
CA VAL A 119 4.15 5.63 3.00
C VAL A 119 5.11 6.26 4.01
N TRP A 120 5.41 7.53 3.85
CA TRP A 120 6.29 8.30 4.75
C TRP A 120 5.80 9.73 4.88
N THR A 121 6.24 10.42 5.94
CA THR A 121 6.13 11.88 6.05
C THR A 121 7.32 12.55 5.37
N LEU A 122 7.12 13.73 4.80
CA LEU A 122 8.23 14.56 4.27
C LEU A 122 9.05 15.20 5.40
N HIS A 123 8.37 15.57 6.47
CA HIS A 123 8.99 16.24 7.60
C HIS A 123 9.02 15.34 8.83
N SER A 124 9.98 15.58 9.70
CA SER A 124 10.04 14.91 11.00
C SER A 124 8.79 15.21 11.82
N ASP A 125 8.19 14.17 12.36
CA ASP A 125 7.00 14.21 13.21
C ASP A 125 7.32 13.56 14.55
N SER A 126 7.35 14.35 15.62
CA SER A 126 7.67 13.88 16.96
C SER A 126 6.61 12.91 17.52
N SER A 127 5.37 12.99 17.02
CA SER A 127 4.29 12.08 17.40
C SER A 127 4.39 10.72 16.68
N ARG A 128 5.13 10.66 15.58
CA ARG A 128 5.34 9.46 14.76
C ARG A 128 6.82 9.23 14.47
N PRO A 129 7.61 8.83 15.46
CA PRO A 129 9.06 8.62 15.30
C PRO A 129 9.33 7.52 14.26
N GLY A 130 10.31 7.76 13.38
CA GLY A 130 10.64 6.86 12.27
C GLY A 130 9.73 6.98 11.03
N SER A 131 8.82 7.98 11.00
CA SER A 131 7.90 8.20 9.88
C SER A 131 8.52 8.94 8.70
N GLN A 132 9.62 9.68 8.91
CA GLN A 132 10.20 10.54 7.89
C GLN A 132 10.89 9.75 6.78
N PHE A 133 10.69 10.18 5.54
CA PHE A 133 11.33 9.60 4.36
C PHE A 133 12.84 9.88 4.34
N HIS A 134 13.63 8.80 4.22
CA HIS A 134 15.07 8.85 4.01
C HIS A 134 15.45 7.95 2.84
N PHE A 135 16.02 8.53 1.80
CA PHE A 135 16.35 7.80 0.58
C PHE A 135 17.31 6.61 0.82
N THR A 136 18.20 6.74 1.81
CA THR A 136 19.15 5.68 2.19
C THR A 136 18.50 4.45 2.81
N ASN A 137 17.34 4.61 3.44
CA ASN A 137 16.64 3.54 4.16
C ASN A 137 15.41 3.00 3.41
N PHE A 138 15.06 3.65 2.33
CA PHE A 138 13.86 3.41 1.54
C PHE A 138 13.55 1.91 1.32
N PHE A 139 14.54 1.15 0.80
CA PHE A 139 14.33 -0.27 0.52
C PHE A 139 14.13 -1.15 1.77
N LYS A 140 14.73 -0.76 2.90
CA LYS A 140 14.59 -1.49 4.16
C LYS A 140 13.25 -1.24 4.83
N GLU A 141 12.63 -0.13 4.49
CA GLU A 141 11.36 0.31 5.05
C GLU A 141 10.15 -0.09 4.18
N LEU A 142 10.37 -0.79 3.05
CA LEU A 142 9.27 -1.34 2.27
C LEU A 142 8.67 -2.56 2.99
N ALA A 143 7.34 -2.58 3.11
CA ALA A 143 6.62 -3.80 3.43
C ALA A 143 6.53 -4.68 2.19
N PHE A 144 6.64 -5.99 2.36
CA PHE A 144 6.51 -6.98 1.30
C PHE A 144 5.47 -8.02 1.66
N GLY A 145 4.71 -8.42 0.67
CA GLY A 145 3.75 -9.49 0.81
C GLY A 145 3.60 -10.27 -0.50
N THR A 146 3.15 -11.49 -0.36
CA THR A 146 2.81 -12.38 -1.46
C THR A 146 1.43 -12.96 -1.21
N GLY A 147 0.92 -13.73 -2.15
CA GLY A 147 -0.33 -14.44 -1.94
C GLY A 147 -0.84 -15.11 -3.18
N VAL A 148 -1.99 -15.73 -2.99
CA VAL A 148 -2.72 -16.45 -4.02
C VAL A 148 -4.13 -15.90 -4.10
N GLY A 149 -4.77 -16.05 -5.25
CA GLY A 149 -6.15 -15.62 -5.42
C GLY A 149 -6.86 -16.35 -6.53
N ILE A 150 -8.16 -16.11 -6.56
CA ILE A 150 -9.06 -16.62 -7.60
C ILE A 150 -9.75 -15.42 -8.25
N ARG A 151 -9.90 -15.48 -9.56
CA ARG A 151 -10.59 -14.51 -10.41
C ARG A 151 -11.69 -15.23 -11.16
N TYR A 152 -12.91 -14.76 -11.06
CA TYR A 152 -14.04 -15.29 -11.81
C TYR A 152 -14.64 -14.20 -12.69
N ASP A 153 -14.51 -14.37 -14.00
CA ASP A 153 -15.00 -13.43 -15.00
C ASP A 153 -16.48 -13.72 -15.31
N ILE A 154 -17.36 -12.79 -14.95
CA ILE A 154 -18.81 -12.86 -15.19
C ILE A 154 -19.18 -12.16 -16.52
N GLY A 155 -18.21 -11.59 -17.22
CA GLY A 155 -18.39 -10.90 -18.50
C GLY A 155 -18.48 -9.39 -18.37
N PHE A 156 -19.25 -8.84 -17.44
CA PHE A 156 -19.38 -7.40 -17.19
C PHE A 156 -18.61 -6.95 -15.93
N PHE A 157 -18.25 -7.84 -15.04
CA PHE A 157 -17.28 -7.60 -13.96
C PHE A 157 -16.55 -8.88 -13.57
N MET A 158 -15.45 -8.72 -12.87
CA MET A 158 -14.66 -9.81 -12.33
C MET A 158 -14.78 -9.86 -10.82
N LEU A 159 -15.17 -11.01 -10.29
CA LEU A 159 -15.07 -11.29 -8.85
C LEU A 159 -13.68 -11.80 -8.52
N ARG A 160 -13.14 -11.35 -7.42
CA ARG A 160 -11.84 -11.84 -6.93
C ARG A 160 -11.85 -12.10 -5.45
N LEU A 161 -11.13 -13.15 -5.08
CA LEU A 161 -10.80 -13.50 -3.73
C LEU A 161 -9.29 -13.62 -3.63
N ASP A 162 -8.67 -12.84 -2.77
CA ASP A 162 -7.22 -12.81 -2.55
C ASP A 162 -6.90 -13.20 -1.11
N TRP A 163 -5.96 -14.10 -0.95
CA TRP A 163 -5.34 -14.40 0.33
C TRP A 163 -3.88 -13.94 0.30
N GLY A 164 -3.63 -12.84 1.00
CA GLY A 164 -2.31 -12.22 1.13
C GLY A 164 -1.58 -12.67 2.38
N ILE A 165 -0.27 -12.83 2.25
CA ILE A 165 0.65 -13.28 3.29
C ILE A 165 1.81 -12.29 3.36
N GLY A 166 1.98 -11.64 4.52
CA GLY A 166 3.09 -10.72 4.76
C GLY A 166 4.42 -11.47 4.90
N LEU A 167 5.43 -10.95 4.26
CA LEU A 167 6.81 -11.44 4.34
C LEU A 167 7.68 -10.52 5.19
N HIS A 168 7.52 -9.21 5.04
CA HIS A 168 8.31 -8.20 5.71
C HIS A 168 7.45 -7.00 6.11
N VAL A 169 7.68 -6.51 7.32
CA VAL A 169 7.12 -5.25 7.83
C VAL A 169 8.23 -4.27 8.17
N PRO A 170 8.04 -2.96 7.97
CA PRO A 170 9.09 -1.96 8.15
C PRO A 170 9.45 -1.65 9.60
N TYR A 171 8.57 -2.02 10.54
CA TYR A 171 8.79 -1.79 11.97
C TYR A 171 9.51 -2.96 12.64
N GLU A 172 10.11 -2.71 13.81
CA GLU A 172 10.84 -3.73 14.56
C GLU A 172 9.92 -4.83 15.09
N THR A 173 10.29 -6.07 14.79
CA THR A 173 9.59 -7.28 15.26
C THR A 173 10.48 -8.14 16.18
N GLY A 174 11.74 -7.75 16.40
CA GLY A 174 12.75 -8.56 17.06
C GLY A 174 13.37 -9.64 16.15
N ARG A 175 13.07 -9.62 14.85
CA ARG A 175 13.67 -10.47 13.81
C ARG A 175 14.28 -9.59 12.72
N SER A 176 15.53 -9.80 12.35
CA SER A 176 16.29 -8.98 11.41
C SER A 176 16.55 -9.66 10.06
N ARG A 177 15.55 -10.30 9.46
CA ARG A 177 15.66 -11.01 8.18
C ARG A 177 14.62 -10.48 7.19
N LEU A 178 14.74 -10.88 5.92
CA LEU A 178 13.73 -10.62 4.89
C LEU A 178 12.32 -11.08 5.31
N TYR A 179 12.24 -12.21 6.04
CA TYR A 179 11.02 -12.64 6.70
C TYR A 179 11.10 -12.26 8.18
N ASN A 180 10.48 -11.14 8.55
CA ASN A 180 10.50 -10.63 9.91
C ASN A 180 9.18 -10.75 10.67
N ILE A 181 8.20 -11.45 10.13
CA ILE A 181 6.91 -11.69 10.77
C ILE A 181 7.09 -12.66 11.96
N ARG A 182 6.55 -12.31 13.13
CA ARG A 182 6.66 -13.15 14.34
C ARG A 182 5.83 -14.41 14.25
N HIS A 183 4.55 -14.26 13.92
CA HIS A 183 3.62 -15.37 13.77
C HIS A 183 2.94 -15.24 12.41
N PHE A 184 2.76 -16.37 11.73
CA PHE A 184 2.11 -16.39 10.42
C PHE A 184 0.72 -15.72 10.42
N ARG A 185 0.00 -15.84 11.54
CA ARG A 185 -1.33 -15.23 11.71
C ARG A 185 -1.31 -13.70 11.79
N ASP A 186 -0.18 -13.09 12.12
CA ASP A 186 -0.08 -11.65 12.36
C ASP A 186 0.01 -10.83 11.08
N ALA A 187 0.25 -11.49 9.94
CA ALA A 187 0.41 -10.83 8.65
C ALA A 187 -0.24 -11.66 7.55
N GLN A 188 -1.54 -11.81 7.63
CA GLN A 188 -2.35 -12.37 6.56
C GLN A 188 -3.67 -11.61 6.45
N ALA A 189 -4.13 -11.43 5.24
CA ALA A 189 -5.38 -10.75 4.95
C ALA A 189 -6.13 -11.48 3.85
N LEU A 190 -7.45 -11.58 4.01
CA LEU A 190 -8.35 -12.12 3.00
C LEU A 190 -9.19 -10.97 2.45
N HIS A 191 -9.17 -10.80 1.13
CA HIS A 191 -9.89 -9.74 0.45
C HIS A 191 -10.86 -10.30 -0.58
N LEU A 192 -12.13 -9.92 -0.46
CA LEU A 192 -13.12 -10.09 -1.51
C LEU A 192 -13.33 -8.74 -2.21
N ALA A 193 -13.23 -8.70 -3.52
CA ALA A 193 -13.36 -7.47 -4.27
C ALA A 193 -13.94 -7.71 -5.68
N ILE A 194 -14.37 -6.62 -6.30
CA ILE A 194 -14.87 -6.57 -7.67
C ILE A 194 -13.87 -5.83 -8.54
N GLY A 195 -13.60 -6.36 -9.73
CA GLY A 195 -12.63 -5.82 -10.68
C GLY A 195 -11.21 -6.34 -10.44
N LEU A 196 -10.29 -5.92 -11.31
CA LEU A 196 -8.87 -6.21 -11.17
C LEU A 196 -8.23 -5.23 -10.17
N PRO A 197 -7.12 -5.62 -9.49
CA PRO A 197 -6.50 -4.75 -8.50
C PRO A 197 -5.82 -3.52 -9.11
N PHE A 198 -5.42 -3.61 -10.40
CA PHE A 198 -4.77 -2.57 -11.20
C PHE A 198 -4.82 -2.92 -12.68
#